data_6704554ac6c46ac78f282d4c4e0cbf51
#
_entry.id   6704554ac6c46ac78f282d4c4e0cbf51
#
_cell.length_a   1.000
_cell.length_b   1.000
_cell.length_c   1.000
_cell.angle_alpha   90.00
_cell.angle_beta   90.00
_cell.angle_gamma   90.00
#
_symmetry.space_group_name_H-M   'P 1'
#
loop_
_entity.id
_entity.type
_entity.pdbx_description
1 polymer ?
#
loop_
_entity_poly.entity_id
_entity_poly.type
_entity_poly.pdbx_seq_one_letter_code
_entity_poly.pdbx_strand_id
1 'polypeptide(L)'
;RSKILQIEAQIKSALGTGESKLLGDLFELQNLLLGRAQVNEFSLRALLDLDIIASIDFPMETSTQDYSKLYSQDFTPVVHNVLDNNAPLAAVIDSGVFSGNPLLSAIIVGEEDFDLTENTASDLNGHGTGVAGIVAYGGFSQINSSNPIFRPLVRICSGKVMHDDGHGNPVYSSEKRPEQIVKEAIEYFNKHYHCRVFNLSSGDSDYVYAGGRQMTWAGMIDQLVRDLDIVIVISAGNQYPELPDFSNRDDLCQKVRNQLLNPEHR
;
A
#
# COMPACT_ATOMS: atom_id res chain seq x y z
N ARG A 1 21.50 -8.84 24.80
CA ARG A 1 22.79 -8.27 24.29
C ARG A 1 23.66 -9.35 23.61
N SER A 2 23.88 -10.53 24.22
CA SER A 2 24.72 -11.60 23.64
C SER A 2 24.22 -12.09 22.28
N LYS A 3 22.92 -12.26 22.09
CA LYS A 3 22.29 -12.75 20.85
C LYS A 3 22.39 -11.73 19.70
N ILE A 4 22.24 -10.44 19.99
CA ILE A 4 22.39 -9.36 19.00
C ILE A 4 23.83 -9.30 18.48
N LEU A 5 24.82 -9.39 19.37
CA LEU A 5 26.22 -9.42 18.99
C LEU A 5 26.58 -10.62 18.10
N GLN A 6 25.96 -11.79 18.35
CA GLN A 6 26.12 -12.97 17.50
C GLN A 6 25.52 -12.77 16.11
N ILE A 7 24.30 -12.20 16.01
CA ILE A 7 23.65 -11.86 14.75
C ILE A 7 24.48 -10.85 13.96
N GLU A 8 24.93 -9.79 14.62
CA GLU A 8 25.78 -8.77 14.01
C GLU A 8 27.10 -9.35 13.47
N ALA A 9 27.71 -10.27 14.22
CA ALA A 9 28.93 -10.97 13.77
C ALA A 9 28.68 -11.85 12.54
N GLN A 10 27.54 -12.55 12.47
CA GLN A 10 27.15 -13.36 11.29
C GLN A 10 26.94 -12.46 10.07
N ILE A 11 26.22 -11.34 10.23
CA ILE A 11 26.00 -10.36 9.15
C ILE A 11 27.34 -9.82 8.67
N LYS A 12 28.23 -9.35 9.57
CA LYS A 12 29.55 -8.85 9.22
C LYS A 12 30.42 -9.88 8.51
N SER A 13 30.31 -11.16 8.91
CA SER A 13 31.01 -12.25 8.24
C SER A 13 30.49 -12.48 6.81
N ALA A 14 29.19 -12.39 6.58
CA ALA A 14 28.58 -12.53 5.25
C ALA A 14 28.90 -11.32 4.34
N LEU A 15 29.04 -10.13 4.90
CA LEU A 15 29.48 -8.94 4.16
C LEU A 15 30.93 -9.05 3.68
N GLY A 16 31.76 -9.82 4.38
CA GLY A 16 33.16 -10.04 4.03
C GLY A 16 34.06 -8.83 4.25
N THR A 17 35.24 -8.88 3.61
CA THR A 17 36.22 -7.77 3.64
C THR A 17 36.20 -7.07 2.29
N GLY A 18 35.87 -5.80 2.25
CA GLY A 18 35.86 -5.02 1.00
C GLY A 18 34.92 -3.80 1.09
N GLU A 19 34.26 -3.49 -0.03
CA GLU A 19 33.37 -2.35 -0.13
C GLU A 19 32.02 -2.58 0.59
N SER A 20 31.66 -3.83 0.85
CA SER A 20 30.42 -4.18 1.56
C SER A 20 30.58 -3.97 3.06
N LYS A 21 29.61 -3.29 3.67
CA LYS A 21 29.68 -2.95 5.11
C LYS A 21 28.31 -2.70 5.69
N LEU A 22 28.17 -2.97 6.98
CA LEU A 22 27.03 -2.52 7.76
C LEU A 22 27.13 -0.99 7.97
N LEU A 23 26.02 -0.29 7.78
CA LEU A 23 25.90 1.15 7.93
C LEU A 23 25.17 1.47 9.25
N GLY A 24 25.95 1.78 10.29
CA GLY A 24 25.41 2.02 11.64
C GLY A 24 25.13 0.73 12.43
N ASP A 25 24.49 0.90 13.57
CA ASP A 25 24.14 -0.18 14.48
C ASP A 25 22.83 -0.85 14.06
N LEU A 26 22.64 -2.11 14.50
CA LEU A 26 21.35 -2.80 14.35
C LEU A 26 20.31 -2.15 15.25
N PHE A 27 19.15 -1.85 14.69
CA PHE A 27 18.01 -1.28 15.40
C PHE A 27 17.08 -2.39 15.86
N GLU A 28 16.84 -2.49 17.17
CA GLU A 28 16.03 -3.52 17.79
C GLU A 28 14.57 -3.06 17.86
N LEU A 29 13.67 -3.84 17.25
CA LEU A 29 12.24 -3.83 17.47
C LEU A 29 11.85 -5.08 18.25
N GLN A 30 10.61 -5.16 18.78
CA GLN A 30 10.19 -6.23 19.71
C GLN A 30 10.61 -7.64 19.30
N ASN A 31 10.50 -8.00 18.03
CA ASN A 31 10.83 -9.33 17.51
C ASN A 31 11.65 -9.26 16.20
N LEU A 32 12.21 -8.11 15.87
CA LEU A 32 12.91 -7.88 14.62
C LEU A 32 14.15 -7.02 14.85
N LEU A 33 15.23 -7.34 14.16
CA LEU A 33 16.42 -6.48 14.07
C LEU A 33 16.47 -5.88 12.68
N LEU A 34 16.58 -4.58 12.59
CA LEU A 34 16.75 -3.85 11.33
C LEU A 34 18.21 -3.41 11.20
N GLY A 35 18.80 -3.64 10.06
CA GLY A 35 20.13 -3.18 9.70
C GLY A 35 20.13 -2.52 8.33
N ARG A 36 21.03 -1.57 8.13
CA ARG A 36 21.29 -0.98 6.82
C ARG A 36 22.71 -1.37 6.40
N ALA A 37 22.86 -1.86 5.17
CA ALA A 37 24.16 -2.27 4.65
C ALA A 37 24.38 -1.75 3.23
N GLN A 38 25.62 -1.47 2.92
CA GLN A 38 26.10 -1.33 1.56
C GLN A 38 26.60 -2.70 1.12
N VAL A 39 26.12 -3.22 -0.01
CA VAL A 39 26.42 -4.58 -0.45
C VAL A 39 26.77 -4.60 -1.94
N ASN A 40 27.69 -5.48 -2.32
CA ASN A 40 27.88 -5.92 -3.69
C ASN A 40 27.08 -7.22 -3.93
N GLU A 41 27.04 -7.70 -5.17
CA GLU A 41 26.29 -8.90 -5.55
C GLU A 41 26.70 -10.13 -4.73
N PHE A 42 27.98 -10.31 -4.49
CA PHE A 42 28.50 -11.47 -3.75
C PHE A 42 28.04 -11.45 -2.28
N SER A 43 28.18 -10.31 -1.62
CA SER A 43 27.72 -10.14 -0.23
C SER A 43 26.21 -10.20 -0.09
N LEU A 44 25.47 -9.71 -1.10
CA LEU A 44 24.01 -9.84 -1.11
C LEU A 44 23.59 -11.32 -1.14
N ARG A 45 24.20 -12.13 -1.99
CA ARG A 45 23.93 -13.58 -2.04
C ARG A 45 24.26 -14.25 -0.72
N ALA A 46 25.41 -13.93 -0.13
CA ALA A 46 25.82 -14.49 1.17
C ALA A 46 24.86 -14.09 2.31
N LEU A 47 24.29 -12.89 2.28
CA LEU A 47 23.25 -12.48 3.24
C LEU A 47 21.95 -13.25 3.04
N LEU A 48 21.51 -13.45 1.80
CA LEU A 48 20.29 -14.21 1.49
C LEU A 48 20.37 -15.68 1.89
N ASP A 49 21.57 -16.24 2.00
CA ASP A 49 21.80 -17.62 2.46
C ASP A 49 21.78 -17.75 4.00
N LEU A 50 21.63 -16.65 4.75
CA LEU A 50 21.55 -16.69 6.20
C LEU A 50 20.10 -16.89 6.68
N ASP A 51 19.86 -17.96 7.44
CA ASP A 51 18.52 -18.26 8.03
C ASP A 51 17.99 -17.17 8.97
N ILE A 52 18.85 -16.25 9.40
CA ILE A 52 18.49 -15.13 10.27
C ILE A 52 17.94 -13.92 9.51
N ILE A 53 18.05 -13.91 8.19
CA ILE A 53 17.58 -12.81 7.34
C ILE A 53 16.14 -13.12 6.88
N ALA A 54 15.21 -12.31 7.31
CA ALA A 54 13.80 -12.44 6.93
C ALA A 54 13.49 -11.78 5.57
N SER A 55 14.07 -10.61 5.31
CA SER A 55 13.94 -9.89 4.03
C SER A 55 15.12 -8.94 3.83
N ILE A 56 15.37 -8.60 2.58
CA ILE A 56 16.30 -7.54 2.17
C ILE A 56 15.56 -6.66 1.18
N ASP A 57 15.42 -5.38 1.52
CA ASP A 57 14.74 -4.39 0.73
C ASP A 57 15.63 -3.17 0.49
N PHE A 58 15.36 -2.42 -0.55
CA PHE A 58 15.98 -1.11 -0.72
C PHE A 58 15.51 -0.16 0.39
N PRO A 59 16.42 0.68 0.93
CA PRO A 59 16.02 1.68 1.91
C PRO A 59 14.96 2.60 1.30
N MET A 60 13.96 2.97 2.11
CA MET A 60 12.99 3.99 1.72
C MET A 60 13.75 5.28 1.40
N GLU A 61 13.75 5.66 0.15
CA GLU A 61 14.16 6.98 -0.26
C GLU A 61 12.92 7.89 -0.21
N THR A 62 13.05 9.00 0.48
CA THR A 62 12.07 10.09 0.34
C THR A 62 12.23 10.60 -1.09
N SER A 63 11.44 10.07 -2.01
CA SER A 63 11.47 10.54 -3.37
C SER A 63 10.85 11.92 -3.40
N THR A 64 11.66 12.93 -3.53
CA THR A 64 11.30 14.22 -4.10
C THR A 64 11.22 14.07 -5.63
N GLN A 65 10.64 12.97 -6.12
CA GLN A 65 10.46 12.82 -7.56
C GLN A 65 9.50 13.91 -8.01
N ASP A 66 10.04 14.77 -8.85
CA ASP A 66 9.27 15.78 -9.56
C ASP A 66 8.33 15.06 -10.54
N TYR A 67 7.14 14.72 -10.06
CA TYR A 67 6.10 14.07 -10.87
C TYR A 67 5.65 14.93 -12.05
N SER A 68 6.04 16.21 -12.11
CA SER A 68 5.73 17.12 -13.23
C SER A 68 6.28 16.57 -14.56
N LYS A 69 7.38 15.84 -14.54
CA LYS A 69 7.94 15.16 -15.72
C LYS A 69 7.10 13.97 -16.19
N LEU A 70 6.37 13.32 -15.30
CA LEU A 70 5.47 12.20 -15.63
C LEU A 70 4.23 12.70 -16.38
N TYR A 71 3.72 13.86 -16.05
CA TYR A 71 2.56 14.46 -16.72
C TYR A 71 2.92 15.14 -18.05
N SER A 72 4.20 15.38 -18.31
CA SER A 72 4.68 16.07 -19.51
C SER A 72 5.22 15.15 -20.61
N GLN A 73 5.29 13.83 -20.37
CA GLN A 73 5.79 12.89 -21.37
C GLN A 73 4.62 12.15 -22.02
N ASP A 74 4.38 12.43 -23.30
CA ASP A 74 3.58 11.59 -24.18
C ASP A 74 4.33 10.27 -24.41
N PHE A 75 4.11 9.27 -23.55
CA PHE A 75 4.60 7.93 -23.82
C PHE A 75 3.42 6.98 -24.05
N THR A 76 3.55 6.14 -25.05
CA THR A 76 2.62 5.03 -25.24
C THR A 76 3.14 3.85 -24.41
N PRO A 77 2.46 3.47 -23.31
CA PRO A 77 2.94 2.39 -22.48
C PRO A 77 2.90 1.06 -23.25
N VAL A 78 4.02 0.35 -23.25
CA VAL A 78 4.04 -1.03 -23.75
C VAL A 78 3.64 -1.95 -22.60
N VAL A 79 2.44 -2.47 -22.69
CA VAL A 79 1.92 -3.44 -21.71
C VAL A 79 2.20 -4.85 -22.22
N HIS A 80 3.01 -5.59 -21.50
CA HIS A 80 3.14 -7.03 -21.73
C HIS A 80 2.02 -7.78 -20.99
N ASN A 81 0.89 -7.95 -21.64
CA ASN A 81 -0.25 -8.71 -21.16
C ASN A 81 0.00 -10.22 -21.29
N VAL A 82 0.77 -10.79 -20.41
CA VAL A 82 0.94 -12.24 -20.33
C VAL A 82 0.40 -12.74 -18.99
N LEU A 83 -0.76 -12.23 -18.57
CA LEU A 83 -1.46 -12.84 -17.44
C LEU A 83 -2.31 -13.99 -17.94
N ASP A 84 -1.97 -15.19 -17.50
CA ASP A 84 -2.81 -16.38 -17.62
C ASP A 84 -4.17 -16.15 -16.92
N ASN A 85 -5.21 -16.83 -17.38
CA ASN A 85 -6.52 -16.86 -16.72
C ASN A 85 -6.45 -17.35 -15.27
N ASN A 86 -5.39 -18.08 -14.90
CA ASN A 86 -5.11 -18.54 -13.55
C ASN A 86 -4.23 -17.57 -12.74
N ALA A 87 -3.85 -16.41 -13.30
CA ALA A 87 -3.06 -15.43 -12.56
C ALA A 87 -3.81 -14.98 -11.29
N PRO A 88 -3.07 -14.63 -10.23
CA PRO A 88 -3.67 -14.14 -8.99
C PRO A 88 -4.67 -13.01 -9.24
N LEU A 89 -5.70 -12.95 -8.40
CA LEU A 89 -6.77 -11.97 -8.48
C LEU A 89 -6.81 -11.13 -7.21
N ALA A 90 -6.86 -9.82 -7.36
CA ALA A 90 -7.09 -8.89 -6.27
C ALA A 90 -8.30 -8.01 -6.58
N ALA A 91 -9.09 -7.67 -5.58
CA ALA A 91 -10.18 -6.71 -5.71
C ALA A 91 -9.75 -5.37 -5.10
N VAL A 92 -10.00 -4.29 -5.83
CA VAL A 92 -9.86 -2.91 -5.38
C VAL A 92 -11.24 -2.39 -5.05
N ILE A 93 -11.48 -2.10 -3.78
CA ILE A 93 -12.73 -1.59 -3.24
C ILE A 93 -12.53 -0.10 -2.96
N ASP A 94 -12.98 0.74 -3.90
CA ASP A 94 -12.60 2.16 -3.94
C ASP A 94 -13.65 2.99 -4.72
N SER A 95 -13.24 4.09 -5.38
CA SER A 95 -14.08 4.93 -6.26
C SER A 95 -14.36 4.32 -7.64
N GLY A 96 -14.05 3.04 -7.84
CA GLY A 96 -14.08 2.38 -9.13
C GLY A 96 -12.70 2.34 -9.80
N VAL A 97 -12.65 1.82 -11.03
CA VAL A 97 -11.45 1.84 -11.88
C VAL A 97 -11.85 2.28 -13.28
N PHE A 98 -11.09 3.18 -13.88
CA PHE A 98 -11.31 3.56 -15.28
C PHE A 98 -10.80 2.46 -16.22
N SER A 99 -11.72 1.64 -16.71
CA SER A 99 -11.43 0.49 -17.58
C SER A 99 -10.88 0.89 -18.97
N GLY A 100 -11.04 2.16 -19.35
CA GLY A 100 -10.38 2.73 -20.54
C GLY A 100 -8.88 3.00 -20.39
N ASN A 101 -8.30 2.84 -19.19
CA ASN A 101 -6.89 3.04 -18.96
C ASN A 101 -6.05 1.95 -19.67
N PRO A 102 -5.11 2.32 -20.56
CA PRO A 102 -4.33 1.35 -21.36
C PRO A 102 -3.52 0.35 -20.50
N LEU A 103 -3.13 0.73 -19.30
CA LEU A 103 -2.41 -0.15 -18.36
C LEU A 103 -3.33 -1.17 -17.68
N LEU A 104 -4.62 -0.85 -17.49
CA LEU A 104 -5.53 -1.63 -16.68
C LEU A 104 -6.56 -2.42 -17.49
N SER A 105 -6.95 -1.92 -18.66
CA SER A 105 -8.05 -2.47 -19.46
C SER A 105 -7.98 -3.98 -19.72
N ALA A 106 -6.76 -4.50 -19.92
CA ALA A 106 -6.58 -5.93 -20.23
C ALA A 106 -6.53 -6.85 -19.01
N ILE A 107 -6.49 -6.30 -17.80
CA ILE A 107 -6.37 -7.07 -16.55
C ILE A 107 -7.59 -6.95 -15.63
N ILE A 108 -8.52 -6.05 -15.95
CA ILE A 108 -9.80 -5.95 -15.24
C ILE A 108 -10.69 -7.10 -15.70
N VAL A 109 -11.13 -7.94 -14.76
CA VAL A 109 -11.95 -9.12 -15.03
C VAL A 109 -13.37 -9.00 -14.51
N GLY A 110 -13.65 -8.01 -13.69
CA GLY A 110 -14.98 -7.72 -13.16
C GLY A 110 -15.06 -6.31 -12.61
N GLU A 111 -16.19 -5.65 -12.87
CA GLU A 111 -16.51 -4.31 -12.39
C GLU A 111 -17.93 -4.31 -11.86
N GLU A 112 -18.16 -3.66 -10.71
CA GLU A 112 -19.51 -3.53 -10.12
C GLU A 112 -19.64 -2.22 -9.35
N ASP A 113 -20.78 -1.57 -9.47
CA ASP A 113 -21.15 -0.33 -8.77
C ASP A 113 -22.09 -0.65 -7.58
N PHE A 114 -21.59 -0.46 -6.36
CA PHE A 114 -22.32 -0.63 -5.12
C PHE A 114 -22.81 0.68 -4.53
N ASP A 115 -22.21 1.80 -4.96
CA ASP A 115 -22.59 3.14 -4.51
C ASP A 115 -23.86 3.64 -5.20
N LEU A 116 -24.01 3.37 -6.48
CA LEU A 116 -25.16 3.69 -7.33
C LEU A 116 -25.46 5.20 -7.52
N THR A 117 -24.68 6.08 -6.93
CA THR A 117 -24.88 7.55 -7.01
C THR A 117 -24.66 8.06 -8.44
N GLU A 118 -23.63 7.57 -9.11
CA GLU A 118 -23.24 7.99 -10.46
C GLU A 118 -23.71 7.01 -11.55
N ASN A 119 -24.33 5.89 -11.18
CA ASN A 119 -24.82 4.83 -12.08
C ASN A 119 -23.75 4.32 -13.07
N THR A 120 -22.52 4.23 -12.63
CA THR A 120 -21.40 3.70 -13.40
C THR A 120 -20.35 3.10 -12.48
N ALA A 121 -19.84 1.91 -12.83
CA ALA A 121 -18.73 1.28 -12.12
C ALA A 121 -17.38 1.95 -12.43
N SER A 122 -17.34 2.80 -13.46
CA SER A 122 -16.11 3.52 -13.82
C SER A 122 -15.72 4.54 -12.77
N ASP A 123 -14.43 4.71 -12.60
CA ASP A 123 -13.85 5.73 -11.73
C ASP A 123 -13.94 7.11 -12.39
N LEU A 124 -14.64 8.03 -11.77
CA LEU A 124 -14.73 9.43 -12.17
C LEU A 124 -13.84 10.35 -11.31
N ASN A 125 -13.31 9.83 -10.22
CA ASN A 125 -12.45 10.54 -9.28
C ASN A 125 -10.95 10.39 -9.63
N GLY A 126 -10.54 9.20 -10.03
CA GLY A 126 -9.15 8.85 -10.32
C GLY A 126 -8.41 8.14 -9.20
N HIS A 127 -8.93 8.16 -7.97
CA HIS A 127 -8.28 7.55 -6.80
C HIS A 127 -8.20 6.03 -6.94
N GLY A 128 -9.33 5.35 -7.17
CA GLY A 128 -9.37 3.90 -7.33
C GLY A 128 -8.58 3.41 -8.53
N THR A 129 -8.54 4.18 -9.63
CA THR A 129 -7.68 3.89 -10.80
C THR A 129 -6.20 3.92 -10.43
N GLY A 130 -5.77 4.92 -9.66
CA GLY A 130 -4.41 5.02 -9.15
C GLY A 130 -4.05 3.85 -8.23
N VAL A 131 -4.94 3.51 -7.30
CA VAL A 131 -4.79 2.36 -6.40
C VAL A 131 -4.68 1.05 -7.19
N ALA A 132 -5.56 0.84 -8.18
CA ALA A 132 -5.53 -0.35 -9.03
C ALA A 132 -4.21 -0.48 -9.79
N GLY A 133 -3.65 0.65 -10.25
CA GLY A 133 -2.32 0.69 -10.86
C GLY A 133 -1.22 0.18 -9.92
N ILE A 134 -1.23 0.63 -8.67
CA ILE A 134 -0.26 0.18 -7.65
C ILE A 134 -0.46 -1.32 -7.34
N VAL A 135 -1.70 -1.76 -7.16
CA VAL A 135 -2.02 -3.18 -6.90
C VAL A 135 -1.58 -4.07 -8.05
N ALA A 136 -1.79 -3.63 -9.29
CA ALA A 136 -1.47 -4.42 -10.47
C ALA A 136 0.03 -4.50 -10.78
N TYR A 137 0.77 -3.42 -10.56
CA TYR A 137 2.15 -3.28 -11.03
C TYR A 137 3.20 -3.10 -9.92
N GLY A 138 2.77 -2.87 -8.69
CA GLY A 138 3.66 -2.50 -7.59
C GLY A 138 4.23 -1.09 -7.78
N GLY A 139 5.53 -0.94 -7.63
CA GLY A 139 6.17 0.37 -7.80
C GLY A 139 6.37 0.76 -9.27
N PHE A 140 6.21 2.04 -9.57
CA PHE A 140 6.42 2.61 -10.91
C PHE A 140 7.86 3.09 -11.17
N SER A 141 8.85 2.55 -10.47
CA SER A 141 10.26 2.95 -10.62
C SER A 141 10.83 2.83 -12.04
N GLN A 142 10.19 2.02 -12.89
CA GLN A 142 10.61 1.81 -14.29
C GLN A 142 10.17 2.92 -15.26
N ILE A 143 9.33 3.87 -14.82
CA ILE A 143 8.81 4.96 -15.65
C ILE A 143 9.93 5.86 -16.21
N ASN A 144 11.07 5.92 -15.55
CA ASN A 144 12.22 6.72 -15.96
C ASN A 144 13.02 6.10 -17.13
N SER A 145 12.64 4.92 -17.64
CA SER A 145 13.28 4.32 -18.82
C SER A 145 12.68 4.90 -20.09
N SER A 146 13.50 5.02 -21.14
CA SER A 146 13.06 5.52 -22.45
C SER A 146 11.98 4.63 -23.12
N ASN A 147 11.82 3.38 -22.68
CA ASN A 147 10.80 2.44 -23.12
C ASN A 147 10.30 1.61 -21.93
N PRO A 148 9.40 2.15 -21.06
CA PRO A 148 8.94 1.42 -19.91
C PRO A 148 8.06 0.23 -20.32
N ILE A 149 8.43 -0.96 -19.85
CA ILE A 149 7.67 -2.18 -20.07
C ILE A 149 6.90 -2.48 -18.76
N PHE A 150 5.59 -2.42 -18.83
CA PHE A 150 4.71 -2.72 -17.71
C PHE A 150 4.28 -4.18 -17.74
N ARG A 151 4.53 -4.90 -16.63
CA ARG A 151 4.13 -6.29 -16.45
C ARG A 151 3.21 -6.38 -15.26
N PRO A 152 1.91 -6.60 -15.47
CA PRO A 152 0.99 -6.75 -14.35
C PRO A 152 1.29 -8.03 -13.57
N LEU A 153 1.12 -7.95 -12.25
CA LEU A 153 1.36 -9.05 -11.32
C LEU A 153 0.07 -9.83 -11.02
N VAL A 154 -1.07 -9.14 -11.07
CA VAL A 154 -2.38 -9.68 -10.71
C VAL A 154 -3.45 -9.18 -11.67
N ARG A 155 -4.55 -9.93 -11.78
CA ARG A 155 -5.79 -9.46 -12.39
C ARG A 155 -6.60 -8.67 -11.35
N ILE A 156 -7.44 -7.76 -11.81
CA ILE A 156 -8.18 -6.83 -10.95
C ILE A 156 -9.69 -7.05 -11.07
N CYS A 157 -10.36 -7.11 -9.91
CA CYS A 157 -11.77 -6.79 -9.79
C CYS A 157 -11.92 -5.36 -9.24
N SER A 158 -12.86 -4.59 -9.77
CA SER A 158 -13.14 -3.21 -9.39
C SER A 158 -14.51 -3.13 -8.71
N GLY A 159 -14.51 -2.80 -7.42
CA GLY A 159 -15.73 -2.51 -6.66
C GLY A 159 -15.84 -1.03 -6.34
N LYS A 160 -16.79 -0.34 -6.98
CA LYS A 160 -17.07 1.05 -6.69
C LYS A 160 -17.97 1.17 -5.46
N VAL A 161 -17.43 1.75 -4.40
CA VAL A 161 -18.10 1.98 -3.12
C VAL A 161 -18.13 3.46 -2.74
N MET A 162 -17.44 4.31 -3.50
CA MET A 162 -17.37 5.76 -3.31
C MET A 162 -17.58 6.47 -4.66
N HIS A 163 -18.10 7.70 -4.60
CA HIS A 163 -18.25 8.59 -5.74
C HIS A 163 -17.46 9.89 -5.52
N ASP A 164 -17.32 10.70 -6.56
CA ASP A 164 -16.71 12.03 -6.45
C ASP A 164 -17.70 13.04 -5.84
N ASP A 165 -17.24 13.82 -4.87
CA ASP A 165 -18.07 14.88 -4.24
C ASP A 165 -18.23 16.15 -5.10
N GLY A 166 -17.71 16.14 -6.33
CA GLY A 166 -17.64 17.29 -7.22
C GLY A 166 -16.45 18.21 -6.96
N HIS A 167 -15.60 17.86 -5.98
CA HIS A 167 -14.40 18.61 -5.61
C HIS A 167 -13.12 17.77 -5.72
N GLY A 168 -13.22 16.55 -6.24
CA GLY A 168 -12.12 15.63 -6.41
C GLY A 168 -11.84 14.76 -5.19
N ASN A 169 -12.76 14.67 -4.22
CA ASN A 169 -12.61 13.76 -3.09
C ASN A 169 -13.54 12.54 -3.24
N PRO A 170 -13.03 11.33 -3.03
CA PRO A 170 -13.87 10.13 -2.99
C PRO A 170 -14.64 10.08 -1.66
N VAL A 171 -15.97 10.02 -1.73
CA VAL A 171 -16.85 9.98 -0.57
C VAL A 171 -17.86 8.84 -0.66
N TYR A 172 -18.29 8.30 0.49
CA TYR A 172 -19.36 7.34 0.57
C TYR A 172 -20.73 8.00 0.40
N SER A 173 -21.67 7.27 -0.21
CA SER A 173 -23.08 7.70 -0.29
C SER A 173 -23.67 7.92 1.10
N SER A 174 -24.48 8.96 1.24
CA SER A 174 -25.24 9.23 2.47
C SER A 174 -26.43 8.29 2.69
N GLU A 175 -26.83 7.51 1.67
CA GLU A 175 -27.99 6.63 1.72
C GLU A 175 -27.70 5.27 2.36
N LYS A 176 -26.45 4.81 2.30
CA LYS A 176 -26.01 3.55 2.88
C LYS A 176 -24.82 3.78 3.81
N ARG A 177 -24.70 2.94 4.83
CA ARG A 177 -23.51 2.96 5.69
C ARG A 177 -22.29 2.44 4.94
N PRO A 178 -21.09 3.04 5.11
CA PRO A 178 -19.86 2.56 4.49
C PRO A 178 -19.59 1.08 4.76
N GLU A 179 -19.85 0.61 6.00
CA GLU A 179 -19.69 -0.81 6.36
C GLU A 179 -20.57 -1.73 5.52
N GLN A 180 -21.79 -1.30 5.23
CA GLN A 180 -22.73 -2.11 4.44
C GLN A 180 -22.28 -2.21 2.98
N ILE A 181 -21.93 -1.08 2.36
CA ILE A 181 -21.51 -1.02 0.95
C ILE A 181 -20.25 -1.86 0.73
N VAL A 182 -19.25 -1.69 1.61
CA VAL A 182 -17.99 -2.43 1.53
C VAL A 182 -18.18 -3.91 1.78
N LYS A 183 -19.03 -4.29 2.72
CA LYS A 183 -19.39 -5.69 2.96
C LYS A 183 -20.01 -6.32 1.72
N GLU A 184 -21.01 -5.66 1.13
CA GLU A 184 -21.69 -6.12 -0.10
C GLU A 184 -20.68 -6.34 -1.23
N ALA A 185 -19.74 -5.41 -1.43
CA ALA A 185 -18.71 -5.50 -2.46
C ALA A 185 -17.75 -6.68 -2.24
N ILE A 186 -17.27 -6.86 -1.02
CA ILE A 186 -16.34 -7.95 -0.68
C ILE A 186 -17.03 -9.30 -0.86
N GLU A 187 -18.25 -9.47 -0.33
CA GLU A 187 -19.04 -10.71 -0.47
C GLU A 187 -19.32 -11.03 -1.94
N TYR A 188 -19.65 -10.01 -2.75
CA TYR A 188 -19.90 -10.17 -4.18
C TYR A 188 -18.68 -10.72 -4.92
N PHE A 189 -17.51 -10.08 -4.80
CA PHE A 189 -16.31 -10.53 -5.52
C PHE A 189 -15.76 -11.84 -4.98
N ASN A 190 -15.90 -12.12 -3.70
CA ASN A 190 -15.57 -13.43 -3.15
C ASN A 190 -16.46 -14.53 -3.75
N LYS A 191 -17.76 -14.32 -3.80
CA LYS A 191 -18.75 -15.30 -4.30
C LYS A 191 -18.66 -15.52 -5.80
N HIS A 192 -18.56 -14.44 -6.60
CA HIS A 192 -18.70 -14.52 -8.05
C HIS A 192 -17.35 -14.70 -8.78
N TYR A 193 -16.27 -14.24 -8.21
CA TYR A 193 -14.92 -14.29 -8.80
C TYR A 193 -13.93 -15.11 -7.99
N HIS A 194 -14.34 -15.66 -6.84
CA HIS A 194 -13.46 -16.36 -5.91
C HIS A 194 -12.25 -15.50 -5.46
N CYS A 195 -12.46 -14.19 -5.41
CA CYS A 195 -11.41 -13.26 -4.97
C CYS A 195 -11.17 -13.44 -3.47
N ARG A 196 -9.90 -13.54 -3.10
CA ARG A 196 -9.47 -13.75 -1.69
C ARG A 196 -8.56 -12.63 -1.17
N VAL A 197 -8.14 -11.72 -2.02
CA VAL A 197 -7.29 -10.59 -1.66
C VAL A 197 -8.00 -9.30 -2.03
N PHE A 198 -8.22 -8.44 -1.04
CA PHE A 198 -8.94 -7.19 -1.20
C PHE A 198 -8.05 -6.03 -0.75
N ASN A 199 -8.02 -4.96 -1.53
CA ASN A 199 -7.46 -3.68 -1.13
C ASN A 199 -8.58 -2.73 -0.74
N LEU A 200 -8.43 -2.05 0.38
CA LEU A 200 -9.35 -1.06 0.90
C LEU A 200 -8.54 0.19 1.30
N SER A 201 -8.42 1.13 0.36
CA SER A 201 -7.66 2.36 0.55
C SER A 201 -8.52 3.52 1.04
N SER A 202 -9.45 3.22 1.94
CA SER A 202 -10.31 4.20 2.60
C SER A 202 -10.25 4.03 4.11
N GLY A 203 -10.40 5.13 4.82
CA GLY A 203 -10.43 5.18 6.28
C GLY A 203 -11.06 6.48 6.75
N ASP A 204 -11.38 6.56 8.02
CA ASP A 204 -11.89 7.76 8.66
C ASP A 204 -10.72 8.54 9.26
N SER A 205 -10.46 9.74 8.73
CA SER A 205 -9.40 10.63 9.23
C SER A 205 -9.73 11.24 10.59
N ASP A 206 -11.02 11.32 10.91
CA ASP A 206 -11.51 11.99 12.11
C ASP A 206 -11.59 11.02 13.31
N TYR A 207 -11.41 9.72 13.06
CA TYR A 207 -11.54 8.71 14.09
C TYR A 207 -10.25 7.91 14.28
N VAL A 208 -9.42 8.38 15.19
CA VAL A 208 -8.20 7.67 15.61
C VAL A 208 -8.53 6.73 16.76
N TYR A 209 -8.19 5.44 16.63
CA TYR A 209 -8.37 4.49 17.73
C TYR A 209 -7.45 4.82 18.91
N ALA A 210 -8.06 5.25 20.01
CA ALA A 210 -7.38 5.60 21.26
C ALA A 210 -7.48 4.52 22.35
N GLY A 211 -7.87 3.31 21.97
CA GLY A 211 -8.15 2.21 22.91
C GLY A 211 -9.64 2.09 23.25
N GLY A 212 -9.99 1.07 24.01
CA GLY A 212 -11.37 0.81 24.44
C GLY A 212 -12.14 -0.13 23.49
N ARG A 213 -13.41 0.18 23.22
CA ARG A 213 -14.27 -0.69 22.40
C ARG A 213 -13.86 -0.64 20.94
N GLN A 214 -13.77 -1.81 20.30
CA GLN A 214 -13.54 -1.94 18.88
C GLN A 214 -14.62 -1.19 18.07
N MET A 215 -14.22 -0.47 17.05
CA MET A 215 -15.11 0.21 16.11
C MET A 215 -15.93 -0.80 15.30
N THR A 216 -17.15 -0.43 14.93
CA THR A 216 -18.02 -1.27 14.08
C THR A 216 -17.36 -1.63 12.75
N TRP A 217 -16.65 -0.69 12.14
CA TRP A 217 -15.85 -0.89 10.93
C TRP A 217 -14.82 -2.02 11.09
N ALA A 218 -13.98 -1.95 12.11
CA ALA A 218 -12.99 -2.98 12.39
C ALA A 218 -13.63 -4.34 12.72
N GLY A 219 -14.73 -4.34 13.48
CA GLY A 219 -15.48 -5.55 13.80
C GLY A 219 -16.07 -6.23 12.56
N MET A 220 -16.60 -5.45 11.61
CA MET A 220 -17.11 -5.95 10.34
C MET A 220 -15.99 -6.57 9.49
N ILE A 221 -14.84 -5.90 9.39
CA ILE A 221 -13.68 -6.40 8.66
C ILE A 221 -13.16 -7.70 9.28
N ASP A 222 -12.99 -7.77 10.59
CA ASP A 222 -12.58 -8.97 11.30
C ASP A 222 -13.53 -10.16 11.06
N GLN A 223 -14.82 -9.88 11.00
CA GLN A 223 -15.82 -10.89 10.69
C GLN A 223 -15.68 -11.40 9.27
N LEU A 224 -15.59 -10.51 8.27
CA LEU A 224 -15.42 -10.90 6.86
C LEU A 224 -14.16 -11.74 6.64
N VAL A 225 -13.04 -11.34 7.22
CA VAL A 225 -11.78 -12.08 7.11
C VAL A 225 -11.93 -13.51 7.63
N ARG A 226 -12.62 -13.69 8.76
CA ARG A 226 -12.84 -15.03 9.33
C ARG A 226 -13.84 -15.86 8.55
N ASP A 227 -14.98 -15.25 8.19
CA ASP A 227 -16.11 -15.99 7.59
C ASP A 227 -15.81 -16.40 6.14
N LEU A 228 -15.05 -15.59 5.41
CA LEU A 228 -14.75 -15.80 3.99
C LEU A 228 -13.33 -16.36 3.74
N ASP A 229 -12.50 -16.47 4.77
CA ASP A 229 -11.07 -16.88 4.67
C ASP A 229 -10.31 -16.04 3.63
N ILE A 230 -10.35 -14.72 3.79
CA ILE A 230 -9.80 -13.72 2.88
C ILE A 230 -8.73 -12.86 3.56
N VAL A 231 -7.97 -12.12 2.75
CA VAL A 231 -7.03 -11.09 3.20
C VAL A 231 -7.54 -9.72 2.76
N ILE A 232 -7.63 -8.78 3.69
CA ILE A 232 -7.96 -7.38 3.39
C ILE A 232 -6.75 -6.52 3.76
N VAL A 233 -6.21 -5.81 2.77
CA VAL A 233 -5.14 -4.84 2.94
C VAL A 233 -5.78 -3.46 3.09
N ILE A 234 -5.53 -2.82 4.23
CA ILE A 234 -6.16 -1.54 4.60
C ILE A 234 -5.07 -0.48 4.68
N SER A 235 -5.35 0.70 4.13
CA SER A 235 -4.46 1.85 4.30
C SER A 235 -4.44 2.31 5.76
N ALA A 236 -3.27 2.76 6.22
CA ALA A 236 -3.14 3.35 7.56
C ALA A 236 -3.66 4.81 7.64
N GLY A 237 -4.15 5.34 6.52
CA GLY A 237 -4.62 6.72 6.38
C GLY A 237 -3.51 7.71 5.99
N ASN A 238 -3.95 8.86 5.48
CA ASN A 238 -3.08 9.97 5.07
C ASN A 238 -3.11 11.06 6.14
N GLN A 239 -2.73 10.72 7.35
CA GLN A 239 -2.66 11.71 8.42
C GLN A 239 -1.41 12.56 8.23
N TYR A 240 -1.61 13.81 7.87
CA TYR A 240 -0.60 14.85 7.93
C TYR A 240 -0.81 15.60 9.25
N PRO A 241 -0.10 15.29 10.33
CA PRO A 241 -0.16 16.13 11.52
C PRO A 241 0.31 17.52 11.09
N GLU A 242 -0.47 18.55 11.44
CA GLU A 242 0.01 19.92 11.34
C GLU A 242 1.32 19.97 12.14
N LEU A 243 2.44 20.04 11.44
CA LEU A 243 3.73 20.14 12.11
C LEU A 243 3.80 21.52 12.76
N PRO A 244 3.98 21.61 14.07
CA PRO A 244 4.15 22.90 14.71
C PRO A 244 5.42 23.57 14.17
N ASP A 245 5.44 24.88 14.07
CA ASP A 245 6.64 25.64 13.75
C ASP A 245 7.80 25.17 14.61
N PHE A 246 8.92 24.83 13.99
CA PHE A 246 10.10 24.30 14.68
C PHE A 246 11.37 25.04 14.23
N SER A 247 12.28 25.26 15.18
CA SER A 247 13.54 25.95 14.93
C SER A 247 14.68 25.00 14.50
N ASN A 248 14.60 23.73 14.90
CA ASN A 248 15.57 22.69 14.58
C ASN A 248 14.94 21.30 14.81
N ARG A 249 15.70 20.25 14.46
CA ARG A 249 15.24 18.85 14.55
C ARG A 249 14.84 18.44 15.97
N ASP A 250 15.59 18.87 16.98
CA ASP A 250 15.33 18.48 18.38
C ASP A 250 14.05 19.14 18.89
N ASP A 251 13.82 20.41 18.55
CA ASP A 251 12.59 21.13 18.83
C ASP A 251 11.39 20.46 18.15
N LEU A 252 11.51 20.05 16.87
CA LEU A 252 10.48 19.30 16.16
C LEU A 252 10.17 17.99 16.88
N CYS A 253 11.18 17.18 17.20
CA CYS A 253 10.99 15.90 17.88
C CYS A 253 10.30 16.06 19.23
N GLN A 254 10.64 17.13 19.97
CA GLN A 254 10.03 17.41 21.27
C GLN A 254 8.56 17.86 21.13
N LYS A 255 8.25 18.69 20.15
CA LYS A 255 6.88 19.18 19.88
C LYS A 255 5.98 18.05 19.38
N VAL A 256 6.44 17.22 18.44
CA VAL A 256 5.72 16.05 17.97
C VAL A 256 5.48 15.06 19.12
N ARG A 257 6.47 14.81 19.96
CA ARG A 257 6.33 13.95 21.12
C ARG A 257 5.29 14.50 22.10
N ASN A 258 5.28 15.80 22.35
CA ASN A 258 4.31 16.45 23.24
C ASN A 258 2.90 16.40 22.66
N GLN A 259 2.72 16.58 21.35
CA GLN A 259 1.42 16.41 20.68
C GLN A 259 0.91 14.97 20.81
N LEU A 260 1.74 13.97 20.53
CA LEU A 260 1.37 12.56 20.64
C LEU A 260 1.03 12.13 22.08
N LEU A 261 1.60 12.81 23.07
CA LEU A 261 1.35 12.53 24.49
C LEU A 261 0.23 13.39 25.10
N ASN A 262 -0.28 14.39 24.36
CA ASN A 262 -1.35 15.25 24.83
C ASN A 262 -2.71 14.52 24.71
N PRO A 263 -3.45 14.30 25.83
CA PRO A 263 -4.75 13.64 25.81
C PRO A 263 -5.83 14.39 25.00
N GLU A 264 -5.67 15.68 24.77
CA GLU A 264 -6.62 16.52 24.02
C GLU A 264 -6.54 16.30 22.50
N HIS A 265 -5.50 15.63 22.03
CA HIS A 265 -5.28 15.28 20.60
C HIS A 265 -5.35 13.76 20.36
N ARG A 266 -6.02 13.03 21.27
CA ARG A 266 -6.26 11.59 21.12
C ARG A 266 -7.70 11.30 20.77
#